data_75348b5e0804143c0e031dde0a3b7e92
#
_entry.id   75348b5e0804143c0e031dde0a3b7e92
#
_cell.length_a   1.000
_cell.length_b   1.000
_cell.length_c   1.000
_cell.angle_alpha   90.00
_cell.angle_beta   90.00
_cell.angle_gamma   90.00
#
_symmetry.space_group_name_H-M   'P 1'
#
loop_
_entity.id
_entity.type
_entity.pdbx_description
1 polymer ?
#
loop_
_entity_poly.entity_id
_entity_poly.type
_entity_poly.pdbx_seq_one_letter_code
_entity_poly.pdbx_strand_id
1 'polypeptide(L)'
;TGNRKDYSVLPPAPTVLDTLTQSGGTVISIGKIADIYAHQGISESLKATGLEALVDKTLVQMAQQVDNSIIFTNLVDFDQNFGHRRDPIGYGEALEYFDSRLPELMAACGDDTLMILTADHGCDPTWHGTEHTREYIPVLAYKNGMQDINLGERKSFADIGQTLAGYFELEAMAYGDSFLDKIN
;
A
#
# COMPACT_ATOMS: atom_id res chain seq x y z
N THR A 1 2.28 21.24 -2.65
CA THR A 1 1.64 20.62 -1.48
C THR A 1 2.62 20.07 -0.43
N GLY A 2 3.93 20.11 -0.67
CA GLY A 2 4.97 19.67 0.29
C GLY A 2 4.98 20.41 1.65
N ASN A 3 4.20 21.47 1.81
CA ASN A 3 4.09 22.25 3.04
C ASN A 3 2.78 21.98 3.82
N ARG A 4 1.96 21.01 3.38
CA ARG A 4 0.74 20.64 4.10
C ARG A 4 1.13 19.85 5.35
N LYS A 5 0.51 20.18 6.48
CA LYS A 5 0.61 19.42 7.73
C LYS A 5 -0.76 18.80 8.01
N ASP A 6 -0.79 17.49 8.10
CA ASP A 6 -1.98 16.76 8.50
C ASP A 6 -1.98 16.58 10.04
N TYR A 7 -3.13 16.75 10.66
CA TYR A 7 -3.34 16.52 12.09
C TYR A 7 -4.00 15.16 12.26
N SER A 8 -3.19 14.12 12.20
CA SER A 8 -3.66 12.74 12.28
C SER A 8 -4.00 12.36 13.72
N VAL A 9 -5.02 11.53 13.86
CA VAL A 9 -5.40 10.89 15.12
C VAL A 9 -4.73 9.52 15.15
N LEU A 10 -4.21 9.12 16.31
CA LEU A 10 -3.65 7.78 16.49
C LEU A 10 -4.68 6.70 16.16
N PRO A 11 -4.26 5.58 15.55
CA PRO A 11 -5.10 4.41 15.42
C PRO A 11 -5.72 4.01 16.78
N PRO A 12 -6.98 3.59 16.83
CA PRO A 12 -7.68 3.30 18.10
C PRO A 12 -7.17 2.03 18.78
N ALA A 13 -6.37 1.21 18.08
CA ALA A 13 -5.75 0.01 18.58
C ALA A 13 -4.43 -0.23 17.83
N PRO A 14 -3.53 -1.07 18.34
CA PRO A 14 -2.33 -1.48 17.62
C PRO A 14 -2.68 -2.08 16.26
N THR A 15 -1.92 -1.68 15.24
CA THR A 15 -2.03 -2.17 13.87
C THR A 15 -1.00 -3.27 13.61
N VAL A 16 -1.08 -3.93 12.47
CA VAL A 16 -0.04 -4.90 12.05
C VAL A 16 1.35 -4.24 11.97
N LEU A 17 1.41 -2.94 11.68
CA LEU A 17 2.67 -2.19 11.63
C LEU A 17 3.31 -2.10 13.03
N ASP A 18 2.49 -1.85 14.06
CA ASP A 18 2.95 -1.85 15.45
C ASP A 18 3.46 -3.23 15.87
N THR A 19 2.68 -4.25 15.56
CA THR A 19 3.02 -5.62 15.96
C THR A 19 4.34 -6.06 15.29
N LEU A 20 4.53 -5.73 14.00
CA LEU A 20 5.77 -6.03 13.29
C LEU A 20 6.97 -5.29 13.91
N THR A 21 6.84 -3.99 14.17
CA THR A 21 7.95 -3.23 14.77
C THR A 21 8.29 -3.68 16.18
N GLN A 22 7.30 -4.06 16.98
CA GLN A 22 7.50 -4.62 18.33
C GLN A 22 8.16 -5.99 18.30
N SER A 23 7.96 -6.78 17.23
CA SER A 23 8.66 -8.06 17.04
C SER A 23 10.07 -7.92 16.48
N GLY A 24 10.55 -6.69 16.26
CA GLY A 24 11.89 -6.40 15.74
C GLY A 24 11.95 -6.25 14.22
N GLY A 25 10.80 -6.25 13.52
CA GLY A 25 10.73 -5.96 12.10
C GLY A 25 10.79 -4.46 11.79
N THR A 26 10.86 -4.12 10.52
CA THR A 26 11.01 -2.75 10.04
C THR A 26 9.84 -2.33 9.17
N VAL A 27 9.31 -1.12 9.39
CA VAL A 27 8.29 -0.51 8.55
C VAL A 27 8.84 0.77 7.92
N ILE A 28 9.01 0.75 6.61
CA ILE A 28 9.46 1.89 5.81
C ILE A 28 8.24 2.49 5.11
N SER A 29 7.89 3.71 5.48
CA SER A 29 6.78 4.44 4.85
C SER A 29 7.30 5.37 3.76
N ILE A 30 6.63 5.40 2.61
CA ILE A 30 6.93 6.29 1.49
C ILE A 30 5.68 7.11 1.15
N GLY A 31 5.85 8.43 1.01
CA GLY A 31 4.73 9.34 0.78
C GLY A 31 4.00 9.71 2.07
N LYS A 32 2.68 9.57 2.11
CA LYS A 32 1.83 10.02 3.24
C LYS A 32 1.53 8.95 4.28
N ILE A 33 2.04 7.74 4.16
CA ILE A 33 1.70 6.63 5.06
C ILE A 33 1.98 6.99 6.53
N ALA A 34 3.15 7.56 6.82
CA ALA A 34 3.48 7.96 8.19
C ALA A 34 2.49 8.99 8.77
N ASP A 35 2.06 9.94 7.94
CA ASP A 35 1.07 10.94 8.36
C ASP A 35 -0.30 10.30 8.62
N ILE A 36 -0.73 9.35 7.79
CA ILE A 36 -2.00 8.61 7.95
C ILE A 36 -2.02 7.83 9.27
N TYR A 37 -0.92 7.17 9.61
CA TYR A 37 -0.80 6.39 10.85
C TYR A 37 -0.31 7.21 12.06
N ALA A 38 -0.26 8.55 11.94
CA ALA A 38 0.27 9.43 13.00
C ALA A 38 1.65 8.99 13.49
N HIS A 39 2.49 8.47 12.59
CA HIS A 39 3.80 7.87 12.83
C HIS A 39 3.82 6.62 13.71
N GLN A 40 2.66 6.09 14.09
CA GLN A 40 2.58 4.86 14.89
C GLN A 40 2.97 3.64 14.06
N GLY A 41 3.81 2.76 14.59
CA GLY A 41 4.28 1.56 13.91
C GLY A 41 5.19 1.82 12.70
N ILE A 42 5.76 3.01 12.56
CA ILE A 42 6.65 3.39 11.45
C ILE A 42 8.09 3.49 11.95
N SER A 43 9.00 2.71 11.35
CA SER A 43 10.43 2.74 11.66
C SER A 43 11.16 3.86 10.92
N GLU A 44 10.81 4.07 9.65
CA GLU A 44 11.41 5.10 8.81
C GLU A 44 10.35 5.75 7.91
N SER A 45 10.45 7.07 7.71
CA SER A 45 9.54 7.81 6.85
C SER A 45 10.31 8.55 5.77
N LEU A 46 10.04 8.20 4.52
CA LEU A 46 10.68 8.74 3.33
C LEU A 46 9.70 9.60 2.55
N LYS A 47 10.06 10.87 2.35
CA LYS A 47 9.26 11.79 1.56
C LYS A 47 9.61 11.65 0.07
N ALA A 48 8.58 11.58 -0.74
CA ALA A 48 8.65 11.72 -2.19
C ALA A 48 7.36 12.40 -2.67
N THR A 49 7.42 13.09 -3.80
CA THR A 49 6.28 13.81 -4.38
C THR A 49 6.24 13.54 -5.87
N GLY A 50 5.09 13.14 -6.38
CA GLY A 50 4.90 12.73 -7.76
C GLY A 50 5.08 11.22 -7.93
N LEU A 51 4.26 10.65 -8.83
CA LEU A 51 4.17 9.20 -9.04
C LEU A 51 5.53 8.56 -9.37
N GLU A 52 6.31 9.21 -10.25
CA GLU A 52 7.65 8.75 -10.63
C GLU A 52 8.58 8.64 -9.40
N ALA A 53 8.70 9.72 -8.61
CA ALA A 53 9.58 9.75 -7.47
C ALA A 53 9.14 8.76 -6.36
N LEU A 54 7.84 8.51 -6.22
CA LEU A 54 7.30 7.51 -5.29
C LEU A 54 7.68 6.08 -5.72
N VAL A 55 7.55 5.76 -7.01
CA VAL A 55 7.95 4.45 -7.56
C VAL A 55 9.47 4.28 -7.46
N ASP A 56 10.26 5.28 -7.85
CA ASP A 56 11.72 5.22 -7.77
C ASP A 56 12.20 5.02 -6.33
N LYS A 57 11.59 5.74 -5.37
CA LYS A 57 11.92 5.58 -3.96
C LYS A 57 11.58 4.17 -3.45
N THR A 58 10.47 3.61 -3.91
CA THR A 58 10.07 2.23 -3.57
C THR A 58 11.10 1.23 -4.10
N LEU A 59 11.49 1.35 -5.36
CA LEU A 59 12.52 0.48 -5.96
C LEU A 59 13.86 0.56 -5.23
N VAL A 60 14.28 1.77 -4.83
CA VAL A 60 15.50 1.96 -4.03
C VAL A 60 15.42 1.22 -2.70
N GLN A 61 14.26 1.23 -2.03
CA GLN A 61 14.11 0.50 -0.77
C GLN A 61 14.03 -1.02 -1.00
N MET A 62 13.33 -1.48 -2.04
CA MET A 62 13.30 -2.90 -2.39
C MET A 62 14.68 -3.45 -2.69
N ALA A 63 15.54 -2.67 -3.33
CA ALA A 63 16.92 -3.07 -3.64
C ALA A 63 17.81 -3.27 -2.40
N GLN A 64 17.43 -2.74 -1.24
CA GLN A 64 18.16 -2.94 0.01
C GLN A 64 17.91 -4.33 0.62
N GLN A 65 16.85 -5.01 0.21
CA GLN A 65 16.48 -6.35 0.66
C GLN A 65 16.55 -6.53 2.20
N VAL A 66 15.92 -5.59 2.90
CA VAL A 66 15.85 -5.64 4.37
C VAL A 66 14.88 -6.74 4.78
N ASP A 67 15.39 -7.77 5.42
CA ASP A 67 14.57 -8.88 5.93
C ASP A 67 13.53 -8.39 6.96
N ASN A 68 12.44 -9.14 7.07
CA ASN A 68 11.38 -8.87 8.03
C ASN A 68 10.89 -7.41 8.00
N SER A 69 10.62 -6.93 6.78
CA SER A 69 10.26 -5.52 6.56
C SER A 69 9.00 -5.35 5.71
N ILE A 70 8.30 -4.23 5.95
CA ILE A 70 7.25 -3.71 5.09
C ILE A 70 7.73 -2.41 4.46
N ILE A 71 7.70 -2.33 3.13
CA ILE A 71 7.80 -1.07 2.39
C ILE A 71 6.36 -0.66 2.02
N PHE A 72 5.86 0.39 2.64
CA PHE A 72 4.50 0.85 2.44
C PHE A 72 4.48 2.19 1.71
N THR A 73 4.08 2.18 0.45
CA THR A 73 4.06 3.35 -0.43
C THR A 73 2.65 3.83 -0.70
N ASN A 74 2.41 5.12 -0.53
CA ASN A 74 1.17 5.78 -0.93
C ASN A 74 1.38 6.54 -2.24
N LEU A 75 0.78 6.05 -3.33
CA LEU A 75 0.79 6.69 -4.65
C LEU A 75 -0.31 7.77 -4.73
N VAL A 76 -0.13 8.81 -3.94
CA VAL A 76 -1.15 9.83 -3.65
C VAL A 76 -1.66 10.61 -4.88
N ASP A 77 -0.95 10.58 -5.99
CA ASP A 77 -1.29 11.33 -7.20
C ASP A 77 -2.64 10.89 -7.78
N PHE A 78 -2.99 9.60 -7.69
CA PHE A 78 -4.28 9.08 -8.14
C PHE A 78 -5.46 9.78 -7.46
N ASP A 79 -5.38 9.97 -6.16
CA ASP A 79 -6.37 10.69 -5.37
C ASP A 79 -6.26 12.21 -5.58
N GLN A 80 -5.09 12.77 -5.28
CA GLN A 80 -4.90 14.21 -5.12
C GLN A 80 -4.87 14.98 -6.46
N ASN A 81 -4.22 14.42 -7.48
CA ASN A 81 -3.99 15.12 -8.74
C ASN A 81 -5.07 14.80 -9.79
N PHE A 82 -5.67 13.62 -9.73
CA PHE A 82 -6.60 13.16 -10.75
C PHE A 82 -8.01 12.87 -10.20
N GLY A 83 -8.13 12.14 -9.11
CA GLY A 83 -9.42 11.77 -8.50
C GLY A 83 -10.23 12.99 -8.05
N HIS A 84 -9.73 13.74 -7.08
CA HIS A 84 -10.37 14.97 -6.59
C HIS A 84 -10.50 16.07 -7.66
N ARG A 85 -9.63 16.08 -8.65
CA ARG A 85 -9.64 17.05 -9.76
C ARG A 85 -10.59 16.68 -10.89
N ARG A 86 -11.17 15.47 -10.82
CA ARG A 86 -12.06 14.95 -11.87
C ARG A 86 -11.39 14.97 -13.24
N ASP A 87 -10.15 14.50 -13.29
CA ASP A 87 -9.35 14.35 -14.49
C ASP A 87 -9.22 12.87 -14.89
N PRO A 88 -10.20 12.32 -15.62
CA PRO A 88 -10.18 10.91 -16.02
C PRO A 88 -9.07 10.61 -17.03
N ILE A 89 -8.65 11.60 -17.81
CA ILE A 89 -7.56 11.41 -18.80
C ILE A 89 -6.24 11.28 -18.04
N GLY A 90 -5.91 12.23 -17.16
CA GLY A 90 -4.70 12.16 -16.35
C GLY A 90 -4.68 10.94 -15.42
N TYR A 91 -5.84 10.51 -14.92
CA TYR A 91 -5.94 9.27 -14.13
C TYR A 91 -5.56 8.04 -14.99
N GLY A 92 -6.07 7.96 -16.22
CA GLY A 92 -5.74 6.89 -17.17
C GLY A 92 -4.25 6.89 -17.53
N GLU A 93 -3.69 8.06 -17.86
CA GLU A 93 -2.26 8.23 -18.17
C GLU A 93 -1.36 7.82 -16.98
N ALA A 94 -1.79 8.13 -15.76
CA ALA A 94 -1.08 7.72 -14.54
C ALA A 94 -1.11 6.21 -14.33
N LEU A 95 -2.24 5.55 -14.64
CA LEU A 95 -2.34 4.09 -14.61
C LEU A 95 -1.42 3.45 -15.66
N GLU A 96 -1.42 3.95 -16.89
CA GLU A 96 -0.54 3.47 -17.97
C GLU A 96 0.94 3.66 -17.60
N TYR A 97 1.29 4.80 -16.99
CA TYR A 97 2.63 5.04 -16.48
C TYR A 97 3.00 4.02 -15.40
N PHE A 98 2.14 3.81 -14.40
CA PHE A 98 2.40 2.84 -13.34
C PHE A 98 2.53 1.42 -13.89
N ASP A 99 1.65 1.04 -14.82
CA ASP A 99 1.71 -0.26 -15.49
C ASP A 99 3.05 -0.48 -16.23
N SER A 100 3.56 0.57 -16.88
CA SER A 100 4.87 0.52 -17.54
C SER A 100 6.04 0.31 -16.58
N ARG A 101 5.90 0.74 -15.31
CA ARG A 101 6.90 0.56 -14.24
C ARG A 101 6.71 -0.73 -13.43
N LEU A 102 5.54 -1.37 -13.53
CA LEU A 102 5.21 -2.58 -12.78
C LEU A 102 6.21 -3.73 -13.00
N PRO A 103 6.71 -4.00 -14.22
CA PRO A 103 7.74 -5.03 -14.43
C PRO A 103 9.01 -4.80 -13.62
N GLU A 104 9.40 -3.54 -13.36
CA GLU A 104 10.58 -3.22 -12.53
C GLU A 104 10.33 -3.59 -11.07
N LEU A 105 9.13 -3.27 -10.55
CA LEU A 105 8.72 -3.64 -9.19
C LEU A 105 8.64 -5.17 -9.04
N MET A 106 8.06 -5.85 -10.01
CA MET A 106 8.00 -7.33 -10.01
C MET A 106 9.39 -7.95 -10.06
N ALA A 107 10.30 -7.43 -10.88
CA ALA A 107 11.68 -7.91 -10.96
C ALA A 107 12.50 -7.63 -9.68
N ALA A 108 12.13 -6.59 -8.92
CA ALA A 108 12.76 -6.27 -7.64
C ALA A 108 12.23 -7.15 -6.47
N CYS A 109 11.15 -7.90 -6.68
CA CYS A 109 10.68 -8.87 -5.69
C CYS A 109 11.65 -10.04 -5.59
N GLY A 110 12.19 -10.28 -4.40
CA GLY A 110 12.90 -11.52 -4.08
C GLY A 110 11.95 -12.71 -3.92
N ASP A 111 12.50 -13.90 -3.73
CA ASP A 111 11.70 -15.12 -3.59
C ASP A 111 10.75 -15.08 -2.38
N ASP A 112 11.15 -14.38 -1.33
CA ASP A 112 10.38 -14.19 -0.11
C ASP A 112 9.71 -12.80 -0.04
N THR A 113 9.43 -12.18 -1.19
CA THR A 113 8.74 -10.89 -1.23
C THR A 113 7.28 -11.07 -1.69
N LEU A 114 6.35 -10.61 -0.87
CA LEU A 114 4.94 -10.47 -1.22
C LEU A 114 4.65 -9.01 -1.57
N MET A 115 4.30 -8.73 -2.81
CA MET A 115 3.83 -7.41 -3.25
C MET A 115 2.30 -7.40 -3.26
N ILE A 116 1.70 -6.38 -2.65
CA ILE A 116 0.25 -6.16 -2.66
C ILE A 116 -0.03 -4.77 -3.22
N LEU A 117 -0.85 -4.68 -4.26
CA LEU A 117 -1.37 -3.44 -4.81
C LEU A 117 -2.84 -3.32 -4.42
N THR A 118 -3.21 -2.21 -3.80
CA THR A 118 -4.57 -1.96 -3.34
C THR A 118 -4.85 -0.45 -3.29
N ALA A 119 -6.03 -0.08 -2.84
CA ALA A 119 -6.38 1.30 -2.53
C ALA A 119 -7.04 1.38 -1.14
N ASP A 120 -7.02 2.53 -0.51
CA ASP A 120 -7.66 2.82 0.76
C ASP A 120 -9.14 3.25 0.60
N HIS A 121 -9.50 3.75 -0.57
CA HIS A 121 -10.87 4.15 -0.95
C HIS A 121 -11.00 4.28 -2.46
N GLY A 122 -12.23 4.51 -2.94
CA GLY A 122 -12.52 4.92 -4.30
C GLY A 122 -12.37 6.44 -4.47
N CYS A 123 -12.00 6.87 -5.66
CA CYS A 123 -12.03 8.27 -6.08
C CYS A 123 -12.26 8.33 -7.59
N ASP A 124 -13.48 8.01 -8.03
CA ASP A 124 -13.85 7.97 -9.45
C ASP A 124 -13.74 9.37 -10.07
N PRO A 125 -12.81 9.57 -11.02
CA PRO A 125 -12.62 10.89 -11.65
C PRO A 125 -13.76 11.29 -12.60
N THR A 126 -14.70 10.38 -12.88
CA THR A 126 -15.89 10.66 -13.72
C THR A 126 -17.11 11.05 -12.90
N TRP A 127 -17.08 10.86 -11.58
CA TRP A 127 -18.19 11.18 -10.69
C TRP A 127 -18.36 12.69 -10.49
N HIS A 128 -19.56 13.12 -10.15
CA HIS A 128 -19.81 14.54 -9.81
C HIS A 128 -19.23 14.92 -8.44
N GLY A 129 -18.98 16.20 -8.23
CA GLY A 129 -18.39 16.70 -6.98
C GLY A 129 -16.88 16.47 -6.90
N THR A 130 -16.30 16.66 -5.72
CA THR A 130 -14.84 16.59 -5.46
C THR A 130 -14.48 15.63 -4.34
N GLU A 131 -15.45 14.92 -3.79
CA GLU A 131 -15.25 14.01 -2.67
C GLU A 131 -14.83 12.61 -3.15
N HIS A 132 -14.35 11.77 -2.23
CA HIS A 132 -14.13 10.35 -2.49
C HIS A 132 -15.43 9.65 -2.88
N THR A 133 -15.31 8.57 -3.59
CA THR A 133 -16.43 7.77 -4.08
C THR A 133 -16.36 6.35 -3.53
N ARG A 134 -17.44 5.57 -3.67
CA ARG A 134 -17.60 4.25 -3.06
C ARG A 134 -17.57 3.15 -4.11
N GLU A 135 -16.39 2.77 -4.51
CA GLU A 135 -16.15 1.64 -5.41
C GLU A 135 -15.52 0.47 -4.66
N TYR A 136 -15.66 -0.72 -5.22
CA TYR A 136 -14.76 -1.81 -4.89
C TYR A 136 -13.35 -1.46 -5.30
N ILE A 137 -12.41 -1.61 -4.37
CA ILE A 137 -10.99 -1.39 -4.64
C ILE A 137 -10.32 -2.70 -5.08
N PRO A 138 -9.24 -2.64 -5.87
CA PRO A 138 -8.48 -3.83 -6.23
C PRO A 138 -7.71 -4.37 -5.02
N VAL A 139 -7.50 -5.70 -5.01
CA VAL A 139 -6.47 -6.36 -4.18
C VAL A 139 -5.72 -7.32 -5.10
N LEU A 140 -4.53 -6.90 -5.53
CA LEU A 140 -3.66 -7.69 -6.40
C LEU A 140 -2.45 -8.11 -5.58
N ALA A 141 -2.23 -9.42 -5.49
CA ALA A 141 -1.08 -9.99 -4.79
C ALA A 141 -0.14 -10.64 -5.80
N TYR A 142 1.16 -10.43 -5.63
CA TYR A 142 2.20 -11.02 -6.45
C TYR A 142 3.35 -11.54 -5.59
N LYS A 143 3.80 -12.74 -5.90
CA LYS A 143 5.01 -13.36 -5.37
C LYS A 143 5.67 -14.18 -6.49
N ASN A 144 6.99 -14.26 -6.53
CA ASN A 144 7.69 -15.07 -7.50
C ASN A 144 7.21 -16.53 -7.47
N GLY A 145 6.85 -17.07 -8.64
CA GLY A 145 6.37 -18.45 -8.77
C GLY A 145 4.92 -18.70 -8.36
N MET A 146 4.20 -17.66 -7.92
CA MET A 146 2.77 -17.76 -7.59
C MET A 146 1.95 -18.06 -8.86
N GLN A 147 0.95 -18.94 -8.73
CA GLN A 147 -0.02 -19.19 -9.80
C GLN A 147 -1.14 -18.14 -9.78
N ASP A 148 -1.80 -17.96 -10.91
CA ASP A 148 -2.98 -17.12 -11.02
C ASP A 148 -4.12 -17.67 -10.16
N ILE A 149 -4.51 -16.92 -9.14
CA ILE A 149 -5.52 -17.31 -8.17
C ILE A 149 -6.54 -16.18 -8.00
N ASN A 150 -7.81 -16.54 -8.06
CA ASN A 150 -8.87 -15.60 -7.71
C ASN A 150 -9.05 -15.55 -6.19
N LEU A 151 -8.67 -14.45 -5.56
CA LEU A 151 -8.85 -14.22 -4.12
C LEU A 151 -10.34 -14.04 -3.73
N GLY A 152 -11.21 -13.79 -4.70
CA GLY A 152 -12.62 -13.49 -4.49
C GLY A 152 -12.84 -12.10 -3.88
N GLU A 153 -14.10 -11.78 -3.61
CA GLU A 153 -14.48 -10.56 -2.90
C GLU A 153 -14.06 -10.64 -1.43
N ARG A 154 -13.36 -9.62 -0.95
CA ARG A 154 -12.92 -9.49 0.44
C ARG A 154 -13.92 -8.63 1.22
N LYS A 155 -14.11 -8.92 2.49
CA LYS A 155 -15.10 -8.25 3.33
C LYS A 155 -14.58 -7.01 4.03
N SER A 156 -13.28 -6.93 4.21
CA SER A 156 -12.66 -5.89 5.03
C SER A 156 -11.24 -5.57 4.56
N PHE A 157 -10.84 -4.31 4.71
CA PHE A 157 -9.43 -3.89 4.59
C PHE A 157 -8.51 -4.62 5.58
N ALA A 158 -9.04 -5.03 6.73
CA ALA A 158 -8.33 -5.78 7.75
C ALA A 158 -7.81 -7.14 7.25
N ASP A 159 -8.36 -7.68 6.15
CA ASP A 159 -7.92 -8.93 5.55
C ASP A 159 -6.46 -8.86 5.08
N ILE A 160 -6.02 -7.70 4.58
CA ILE A 160 -4.63 -7.47 4.22
C ILE A 160 -3.76 -7.47 5.48
N GLY A 161 -4.16 -6.77 6.54
CA GLY A 161 -3.45 -6.75 7.82
C GLY A 161 -3.33 -8.14 8.43
N GLN A 162 -4.41 -8.93 8.40
CA GLN A 162 -4.39 -10.30 8.89
C GLN A 162 -3.49 -11.22 8.04
N THR A 163 -3.45 -10.99 6.72
CA THR A 163 -2.56 -11.73 5.81
C THR A 163 -1.09 -11.41 6.11
N LEU A 164 -0.77 -10.12 6.30
CA LEU A 164 0.57 -9.69 6.70
C LEU A 164 0.97 -10.24 8.07
N ALA A 165 0.06 -10.28 9.05
CA ALA A 165 0.34 -10.88 10.35
C ALA A 165 0.74 -12.36 10.19
N GLY A 166 0.01 -13.12 9.38
CA GLY A 166 0.37 -14.51 9.08
C GLY A 166 1.69 -14.62 8.30
N TYR A 167 1.94 -13.73 7.35
CA TYR A 167 3.14 -13.73 6.52
C TYR A 167 4.42 -13.51 7.34
N PHE A 168 4.35 -12.65 8.36
CA PHE A 168 5.44 -12.37 9.28
C PHE A 168 5.42 -13.22 10.56
N GLU A 169 4.59 -14.26 10.60
CA GLU A 169 4.45 -15.15 11.77
C GLU A 169 4.14 -14.40 13.09
N LEU A 170 3.39 -13.31 12.98
CA LEU A 170 2.94 -12.51 14.11
C LEU A 170 1.66 -13.10 14.74
N GLU A 171 1.31 -12.65 15.93
CA GLU A 171 0.01 -12.94 16.52
C GLU A 171 -1.13 -12.45 15.60
N ALA A 172 -2.22 -13.21 15.56
CA ALA A 172 -3.38 -12.86 14.77
C ALA A 172 -3.97 -11.50 15.21
N MET A 173 -4.33 -10.69 14.23
CA MET A 173 -5.02 -9.42 14.47
C MET A 173 -6.46 -9.67 14.92
N ALA A 174 -7.06 -8.69 15.61
CA ALA A 174 -8.43 -8.81 16.12
C ALA A 174 -9.50 -8.91 15.02
N TYR A 175 -9.19 -8.48 13.80
CA TYR A 175 -10.11 -8.40 12.66
C TYR A 175 -9.44 -8.86 11.37
N GLY A 176 -10.27 -9.28 10.41
CA GLY A 176 -9.85 -9.66 9.06
C GLY A 176 -9.71 -11.18 8.89
N ASP A 177 -9.94 -11.61 7.66
CA ASP A 177 -9.76 -12.98 7.20
C ASP A 177 -8.53 -13.06 6.29
N SER A 178 -7.48 -13.77 6.73
CA SER A 178 -6.25 -13.94 5.94
C SER A 178 -6.53 -14.66 4.62
N PHE A 179 -5.84 -14.26 3.58
CA PHE A 179 -5.78 -14.98 2.31
C PHE A 179 -4.41 -15.62 2.03
N LEU A 180 -3.56 -15.70 3.06
CA LEU A 180 -2.20 -16.25 2.93
C LEU A 180 -2.19 -17.67 2.37
N ASP A 181 -3.08 -18.53 2.84
CA ASP A 181 -3.18 -19.94 2.39
C ASP A 181 -3.49 -20.08 0.90
N LYS A 182 -4.02 -19.03 0.27
CA LYS A 182 -4.33 -19.02 -1.16
C LYS A 182 -3.13 -18.63 -2.02
N ILE A 183 -2.16 -17.90 -1.45
CA ILE A 183 -1.02 -17.33 -2.17
C ILE A 183 0.31 -18.01 -1.88
N ASN A 184 0.29 -19.08 -1.07
CA ASN A 184 1.45 -19.94 -0.78
C ASN A 184 1.47 -21.19 -1.66
#